data_29ae141132c11bb9b493d04facc9a607
#
_entry.id   29ae141132c11bb9b493d04facc9a607
#
_cell.length_a   1.000
_cell.length_b   1.000
_cell.length_c   1.000
_cell.angle_alpha   90.00
_cell.angle_beta   90.00
_cell.angle_gamma   90.00
#
_symmetry.space_group_name_H-M   'P 1'
#
loop_
_entity.id
_entity.type
_entity.pdbx_description
1 polymer ?
#
loop_
_entity_poly.entity_id
_entity_poly.type
_entity_poly.pdbx_seq_one_letter_code
_entity_poly.pdbx_strand_id
1 'polypeptide(L)'
;MLKDVEWAKDGTYIPGEEFSPERFFNDGLKNSCSFDLQLGYFSSAAISVLAEGFATFIANGGVMRLIINQIVSEEDKNAIQKGVFGDVVDCMDLSDFESLRKTFDEYQNQFFRCLAYLISQNRIQIKIIKPKKHKGIAHTKTGQFRDDDTITSFTGSANFTINGLLYNIEEIKIDRSDSPDEMTQNRIKSQRAKFELIMNEQESDIEYLSPSQLETAVSSCYQDTTIEELLDVEKKLDRIRQERKAQKAFMGGDMVRDDICLEEISPRFPYPSGPREYQQQAFENWKNNKQKGLFAMATGTGKTITSLNCLLEIYKRNGYYKAIILVPTITLVNQWEQECHKFNFMNVI
;
A
#
# COMPACT_ATOMS: atom_id res chain seq x y z
N MET A 1 -23.43 9.91 9.78
CA MET A 1 -23.13 10.96 8.76
C MET A 1 -21.76 11.56 9.06
N LEU A 2 -21.11 12.23 8.11
CA LEU A 2 -19.77 12.80 8.30
C LEU A 2 -19.70 13.82 9.46
N LYS A 3 -20.79 14.54 9.72
CA LYS A 3 -20.88 15.50 10.86
C LYS A 3 -20.84 14.82 12.23
N ASP A 4 -21.21 13.54 12.31
CA ASP A 4 -21.30 12.79 13.57
C ASP A 4 -20.00 12.01 13.87
N VAL A 5 -19.04 12.06 12.98
CA VAL A 5 -17.73 11.43 13.14
C VAL A 5 -16.84 12.28 14.04
N GLU A 6 -16.14 11.62 14.97
CA GLU A 6 -15.12 12.27 15.77
C GLU A 6 -13.82 12.42 14.94
N TRP A 7 -13.64 13.60 14.36
CA TRP A 7 -12.45 13.96 13.62
C TRP A 7 -11.33 14.51 14.52
N ALA A 8 -10.09 14.38 14.07
CA ALA A 8 -8.95 15.01 14.74
C ALA A 8 -9.18 16.54 14.86
N LYS A 9 -9.05 17.08 16.08
CA LYS A 9 -9.37 18.50 16.37
C LYS A 9 -8.47 19.48 15.63
N ASP A 10 -7.20 19.10 15.41
CA ASP A 10 -6.21 19.89 14.65
C ASP A 10 -6.25 19.58 13.14
N GLY A 11 -7.14 18.67 12.72
CA GLY A 11 -7.27 18.24 11.34
C GLY A 11 -6.11 17.37 10.83
N THR A 12 -5.29 16.79 11.72
CA THR A 12 -4.09 16.05 11.37
C THR A 12 -4.20 14.58 11.76
N TYR A 13 -3.81 13.70 10.85
CA TYR A 13 -3.77 12.25 11.06
C TYR A 13 -2.35 11.74 10.84
N ILE A 14 -1.81 11.07 11.87
CA ILE A 14 -0.42 10.62 11.92
C ILE A 14 -0.39 9.10 12.16
N PRO A 15 0.43 8.34 11.39
CA PRO A 15 0.59 6.91 11.62
C PRO A 15 1.03 6.59 13.05
N GLY A 16 0.41 5.57 13.63
CA GLY A 16 0.72 5.12 14.99
C GLY A 16 0.08 5.92 16.12
N GLU A 17 -0.59 7.03 15.82
CA GLU A 17 -1.36 7.80 16.78
C GLU A 17 -2.83 7.37 16.85
N GLU A 18 -3.59 7.91 17.81
CA GLU A 18 -5.02 7.65 17.96
C GLU A 18 -5.80 8.05 16.69
N PHE A 19 -5.50 9.22 16.12
CA PHE A 19 -6.00 9.67 14.84
C PHE A 19 -5.01 9.29 13.75
N SER A 20 -5.10 8.03 13.29
CA SER A 20 -4.26 7.49 12.24
C SER A 20 -4.93 7.58 10.84
N PRO A 21 -4.17 7.51 9.75
CA PRO A 21 -4.72 7.45 8.39
C PRO A 21 -5.76 6.35 8.19
N GLU A 22 -5.56 5.17 8.80
CA GLU A 22 -6.51 4.06 8.73
C GLU A 22 -7.85 4.43 9.39
N ARG A 23 -7.82 5.10 10.55
CA ARG A 23 -9.03 5.60 11.21
C ARG A 23 -9.74 6.61 10.32
N PHE A 24 -9.00 7.55 9.73
CA PHE A 24 -9.55 8.57 8.84
C PHE A 24 -10.32 7.96 7.66
N PHE A 25 -9.69 7.03 6.91
CA PHE A 25 -10.33 6.43 5.74
C PHE A 25 -11.49 5.52 6.13
N ASN A 26 -11.35 4.73 7.19
CA ASN A 26 -12.41 3.88 7.68
C ASN A 26 -13.65 4.68 8.09
N ASP A 27 -13.46 5.73 8.89
CA ASP A 27 -14.54 6.58 9.36
C ASP A 27 -15.15 7.39 8.21
N GLY A 28 -14.35 7.91 7.30
CA GLY A 28 -14.80 8.61 6.12
C GLY A 28 -15.63 7.74 5.18
N LEU A 29 -15.16 6.54 4.84
CA LEU A 29 -15.87 5.60 3.98
C LEU A 29 -17.20 5.16 4.60
N LYS A 30 -17.21 4.74 5.86
CA LYS A 30 -18.42 4.25 6.54
C LYS A 30 -19.52 5.30 6.67
N ASN A 31 -19.17 6.58 6.65
CA ASN A 31 -20.10 7.69 6.92
C ASN A 31 -20.37 8.59 5.70
N SER A 32 -19.89 8.24 4.51
CA SER A 32 -20.11 9.00 3.27
C SER A 32 -20.95 8.22 2.25
N CYS A 33 -21.61 8.95 1.35
CA CYS A 33 -22.28 8.39 0.18
C CYS A 33 -21.56 8.66 -1.14
N SER A 34 -20.52 9.50 -1.13
CA SER A 34 -19.71 9.79 -2.30
C SER A 34 -18.25 9.97 -1.92
N PHE A 35 -17.36 9.38 -2.71
CA PHE A 35 -15.91 9.44 -2.49
C PHE A 35 -15.19 9.81 -3.78
N ASP A 36 -14.55 10.97 -3.80
CA ASP A 36 -13.64 11.40 -4.86
C ASP A 36 -12.21 11.16 -4.40
N LEU A 37 -11.43 10.42 -5.18
CA LEU A 37 -10.05 10.08 -4.85
C LEU A 37 -9.14 10.33 -6.03
N GLN A 38 -8.04 11.06 -5.80
CA GLN A 38 -6.94 11.20 -6.73
C GLN A 38 -5.68 10.60 -6.12
N LEU A 39 -5.15 9.57 -6.76
CA LEU A 39 -3.91 8.90 -6.39
C LEU A 39 -2.83 9.17 -7.44
N GLY A 40 -1.61 9.47 -6.96
CA GLY A 40 -0.44 9.48 -7.83
C GLY A 40 -0.12 8.09 -8.36
N TYR A 41 -0.15 7.09 -7.48
CA TYR A 41 0.08 5.67 -7.79
C TYR A 41 -0.75 4.79 -6.89
N PHE A 42 -1.07 3.57 -7.36
CA PHE A 42 -1.49 2.50 -6.48
C PHE A 42 -0.27 1.93 -5.75
N SER A 43 -0.24 2.07 -4.45
CA SER A 43 0.69 1.35 -3.59
C SER A 43 -0.06 0.35 -2.72
N SER A 44 0.63 -0.71 -2.32
CA SER A 44 0.07 -1.75 -1.42
C SER A 44 -0.52 -1.13 -0.16
N ALA A 45 0.16 -0.15 0.42
CA ALA A 45 -0.28 0.53 1.63
C ALA A 45 -1.54 1.39 1.43
N ALA A 46 -1.62 2.16 0.34
CA ALA A 46 -2.82 2.94 0.01
C ALA A 46 -4.05 2.05 -0.12
N ILE A 47 -3.89 0.93 -0.80
CA ILE A 47 -4.94 -0.06 -1.01
C ILE A 47 -5.37 -0.69 0.32
N SER A 48 -4.43 -1.06 1.17
CA SER A 48 -4.72 -1.69 2.47
C SER A 48 -5.50 -0.76 3.38
N VAL A 49 -5.15 0.54 3.42
CA VAL A 49 -5.86 1.55 4.21
C VAL A 49 -7.29 1.77 3.72
N LEU A 50 -7.50 1.73 2.40
CA LEU A 50 -8.83 1.90 1.80
C LEU A 50 -9.70 0.64 1.91
N ALA A 51 -9.14 -0.54 2.12
CA ALA A 51 -9.90 -1.79 2.21
C ALA A 51 -10.87 -1.84 3.39
N GLU A 52 -10.52 -1.16 4.49
CA GLU A 52 -11.40 -1.06 5.65
C GLU A 52 -12.48 0.02 5.43
N GLY A 53 -13.73 -0.31 5.73
CA GLY A 53 -14.87 0.59 5.54
C GLY A 53 -15.41 0.65 4.10
N PHE A 54 -14.73 0.05 3.13
CA PHE A 54 -15.12 0.14 1.73
C PHE A 54 -16.38 -0.67 1.40
N ALA A 55 -16.52 -1.87 1.99
CA ALA A 55 -17.74 -2.67 1.82
C ALA A 55 -18.96 -1.99 2.47
N THR A 56 -18.79 -1.38 3.64
CA THR A 56 -19.85 -0.57 4.30
C THR A 56 -20.22 0.64 3.43
N PHE A 57 -19.26 1.35 2.84
CA PHE A 57 -19.52 2.43 1.90
C PHE A 57 -20.37 1.95 0.71
N ILE A 58 -20.05 0.81 0.14
CA ILE A 58 -20.78 0.19 -0.97
C ILE A 58 -22.20 -0.18 -0.52
N ALA A 59 -22.36 -0.82 0.65
CA ALA A 59 -23.65 -1.23 1.20
C ALA A 59 -24.58 -0.02 1.45
N ASN A 60 -24.00 1.12 1.84
CA ASN A 60 -24.72 2.38 2.04
C ASN A 60 -25.08 3.12 0.72
N GLY A 61 -24.88 2.49 -0.43
CA GLY A 61 -25.19 3.11 -1.72
C GLY A 61 -24.08 4.02 -2.26
N GLY A 62 -22.89 4.00 -1.69
CA GLY A 62 -21.77 4.88 -2.04
C GLY A 62 -21.38 4.85 -3.52
N VAL A 63 -21.05 5.99 -4.08
CA VAL A 63 -20.53 6.15 -5.45
C VAL A 63 -19.10 6.73 -5.41
N MET A 64 -18.24 6.27 -6.31
CA MET A 64 -16.83 6.65 -6.30
C MET A 64 -16.39 7.27 -7.62
N ARG A 65 -15.51 8.27 -7.55
CA ARG A 65 -14.76 8.74 -8.71
C ARG A 65 -13.27 8.66 -8.40
N LEU A 66 -12.52 8.04 -9.29
CA LEU A 66 -11.13 7.70 -9.08
C LEU A 66 -10.26 8.23 -10.20
N ILE A 67 -9.29 9.06 -9.87
CA ILE A 67 -8.24 9.51 -10.78
C ILE A 67 -6.94 8.81 -10.39
N ILE A 68 -6.33 8.13 -11.37
CA ILE A 68 -5.07 7.40 -11.18
C ILE A 68 -4.06 7.95 -12.17
N ASN A 69 -2.85 8.18 -11.72
CA ASN A 69 -1.73 8.46 -12.60
C ASN A 69 -1.12 7.16 -13.10
N GLN A 70 -0.98 6.99 -14.41
CA GLN A 70 -0.30 5.84 -14.98
C GLN A 70 1.21 6.08 -14.98
N ILE A 71 1.97 5.19 -14.33
CA ILE A 71 3.42 5.08 -14.54
C ILE A 71 3.62 4.29 -15.81
N VAL A 72 4.28 4.88 -16.81
CA VAL A 72 4.20 4.31 -18.16
C VAL A 72 5.52 4.03 -18.81
N SER A 73 6.61 4.63 -18.38
CA SER A 73 7.89 4.37 -19.03
C SER A 73 8.78 3.46 -18.18
N GLU A 74 9.53 2.57 -18.86
CA GLU A 74 10.63 1.84 -18.24
C GLU A 74 11.67 2.79 -17.64
N GLU A 75 11.80 4.02 -18.18
CA GLU A 75 12.64 5.07 -17.64
C GLU A 75 12.09 5.62 -16.32
N ASP A 76 10.76 5.79 -16.19
CA ASP A 76 10.12 6.19 -14.94
C ASP A 76 10.19 5.08 -13.90
N LYS A 77 9.97 3.82 -14.30
CA LYS A 77 10.17 2.65 -13.43
C LYS A 77 11.61 2.58 -12.93
N ASN A 78 12.58 2.75 -13.83
CA ASN A 78 14.00 2.76 -13.48
C ASN A 78 14.41 3.97 -12.62
N ALA A 79 13.81 5.14 -12.83
CA ALA A 79 14.06 6.33 -12.02
C ALA A 79 13.50 6.17 -10.59
N ILE A 80 12.33 5.56 -10.47
CA ILE A 80 11.71 5.21 -9.19
C ILE A 80 12.54 4.14 -8.47
N GLN A 81 12.94 3.08 -9.16
CA GLN A 81 13.78 2.01 -8.60
C GLN A 81 15.19 2.50 -8.21
N LYS A 82 15.74 3.48 -8.91
CA LYS A 82 17.06 4.05 -8.61
C LYS A 82 17.04 5.07 -7.47
N GLY A 83 15.89 5.28 -6.83
CA GLY A 83 15.82 6.21 -5.70
C GLY A 83 16.10 7.68 -6.07
N VAL A 84 15.96 8.06 -7.35
CA VAL A 84 16.16 9.46 -7.80
C VAL A 84 15.19 10.41 -7.09
N PHE A 85 14.12 9.87 -6.51
CA PHE A 85 13.13 10.61 -5.71
C PHE A 85 13.20 10.30 -4.21
N GLY A 86 14.27 9.65 -3.73
CA GLY A 86 14.56 9.48 -2.29
C GLY A 86 13.85 8.32 -1.59
N ASP A 87 12.76 7.79 -2.14
CA ASP A 87 12.01 6.68 -1.54
C ASP A 87 11.80 5.56 -2.57
N VAL A 88 11.94 4.31 -2.13
CA VAL A 88 11.53 3.15 -2.91
C VAL A 88 10.00 3.17 -2.96
N VAL A 89 9.45 3.64 -4.08
CA VAL A 89 8.01 3.67 -4.28
C VAL A 89 7.56 2.26 -4.61
N ASP A 90 6.83 1.64 -3.69
CA ASP A 90 6.10 0.40 -3.94
C ASP A 90 4.92 0.71 -4.88
N CYS A 91 5.17 0.59 -6.18
CA CYS A 91 4.21 0.90 -7.21
C CYS A 91 3.72 -0.37 -7.90
N MET A 92 2.42 -0.61 -7.82
CA MET A 92 1.79 -1.75 -8.50
C MET A 92 1.70 -1.51 -10.00
N ASP A 93 2.28 -2.42 -10.78
CA ASP A 93 2.11 -2.46 -12.23
C ASP A 93 0.76 -3.13 -12.57
N LEU A 94 -0.25 -2.31 -12.83
CA LEU A 94 -1.59 -2.78 -13.17
C LEU A 94 -1.71 -3.32 -14.61
N SER A 95 -0.64 -3.33 -15.40
CA SER A 95 -0.66 -3.84 -16.78
C SER A 95 -0.77 -5.37 -16.85
N ASP A 96 -0.26 -6.09 -15.84
CA ASP A 96 -0.42 -7.54 -15.66
C ASP A 96 -1.14 -7.83 -14.34
N PHE A 97 -2.41 -7.46 -14.28
CA PHE A 97 -3.22 -7.58 -13.08
C PHE A 97 -3.41 -9.02 -12.60
N GLU A 98 -3.46 -9.99 -13.52
CA GLU A 98 -3.64 -11.40 -13.17
C GLU A 98 -2.44 -11.98 -12.43
N SER A 99 -1.23 -11.63 -12.84
CA SER A 99 -0.02 -12.02 -12.12
C SER A 99 0.13 -11.27 -10.80
N LEU A 100 -0.20 -9.98 -10.80
CA LEU A 100 -0.16 -9.15 -9.60
C LEU A 100 -1.13 -9.65 -8.52
N ARG A 101 -2.34 -10.05 -8.89
CA ARG A 101 -3.36 -10.59 -7.97
C ARG A 101 -2.85 -11.77 -7.13
N LYS A 102 -1.96 -12.60 -7.67
CA LYS A 102 -1.41 -13.76 -6.95
C LYS A 102 -0.52 -13.36 -5.77
N THR A 103 -0.08 -12.11 -5.72
CA THR A 103 0.76 -11.56 -4.66
C THR A 103 -0.03 -10.80 -3.59
N PHE A 104 -1.34 -10.61 -3.78
CA PHE A 104 -2.17 -9.81 -2.89
C PHE A 104 -2.40 -10.47 -1.54
N ASP A 105 -2.30 -9.68 -0.49
CA ASP A 105 -2.77 -10.01 0.85
C ASP A 105 -4.32 -9.90 0.96
N GLU A 106 -4.86 -10.14 2.15
CA GLU A 106 -6.31 -10.08 2.39
C GLU A 106 -6.89 -8.68 2.19
N TYR A 107 -6.16 -7.61 2.56
CA TYR A 107 -6.59 -6.22 2.40
C TYR A 107 -6.61 -5.79 0.93
N GLN A 108 -5.56 -6.12 0.19
CA GLN A 108 -5.47 -5.83 -1.23
C GLN A 108 -6.55 -6.58 -2.02
N ASN A 109 -6.77 -7.85 -1.72
CA ASN A 109 -7.86 -8.63 -2.30
C ASN A 109 -9.23 -8.00 -1.99
N GLN A 110 -9.46 -7.56 -0.75
CA GLN A 110 -10.72 -6.92 -0.36
C GLN A 110 -10.94 -5.62 -1.14
N PHE A 111 -9.91 -4.77 -1.25
CA PHE A 111 -10.02 -3.52 -2.01
C PHE A 111 -10.42 -3.78 -3.47
N PHE A 112 -9.74 -4.69 -4.16
CA PHE A 112 -10.03 -4.98 -5.57
C PHE A 112 -11.37 -5.70 -5.76
N ARG A 113 -11.83 -6.51 -4.82
CA ARG A 113 -13.20 -7.04 -4.81
C ARG A 113 -14.23 -5.92 -4.71
N CYS A 114 -14.04 -4.98 -3.80
CA CYS A 114 -14.89 -3.79 -3.68
C CYS A 114 -14.90 -2.95 -4.97
N LEU A 115 -13.73 -2.77 -5.58
CA LEU A 115 -13.60 -2.06 -6.84
C LEU A 115 -14.34 -2.76 -7.99
N ALA A 116 -14.17 -4.09 -8.11
CA ALA A 116 -14.90 -4.90 -9.10
C ALA A 116 -16.41 -4.80 -8.92
N TYR A 117 -16.88 -4.85 -7.68
CA TYR A 117 -18.30 -4.69 -7.38
C TYR A 117 -18.83 -3.32 -7.81
N LEU A 118 -18.12 -2.23 -7.50
CA LEU A 118 -18.51 -0.88 -7.95
C LEU A 118 -18.54 -0.75 -9.48
N ILE A 119 -17.58 -1.37 -10.18
CA ILE A 119 -17.55 -1.41 -11.65
C ILE A 119 -18.79 -2.16 -12.16
N SER A 120 -19.11 -3.34 -11.62
CA SER A 120 -20.26 -4.15 -12.05
C SER A 120 -21.61 -3.43 -11.84
N GLN A 121 -21.70 -2.57 -10.83
CA GLN A 121 -22.90 -1.79 -10.51
C GLN A 121 -22.92 -0.40 -11.18
N ASN A 122 -21.96 -0.06 -12.04
CA ASN A 122 -21.80 1.28 -12.65
C ASN A 122 -21.77 2.41 -11.59
N ARG A 123 -21.19 2.16 -10.42
CA ARG A 123 -21.09 3.09 -9.30
C ARG A 123 -19.71 3.69 -9.11
N ILE A 124 -18.84 3.52 -10.11
CA ILE A 124 -17.52 4.14 -10.14
C ILE A 124 -17.25 4.73 -11.51
N GLN A 125 -16.56 5.88 -11.53
CA GLN A 125 -15.91 6.45 -12.71
C GLN A 125 -14.40 6.46 -12.51
N ILE A 126 -13.66 5.86 -13.44
CA ILE A 126 -12.20 5.81 -13.38
C ILE A 126 -11.63 6.68 -14.50
N LYS A 127 -10.67 7.54 -14.18
CA LYS A 127 -9.83 8.27 -15.13
C LYS A 127 -8.38 7.88 -14.92
N ILE A 128 -7.73 7.43 -15.97
CA ILE A 128 -6.29 7.18 -15.98
C ILE A 128 -5.65 8.35 -16.69
N ILE A 129 -4.72 9.02 -16.00
CA ILE A 129 -4.06 10.23 -16.50
C ILE A 129 -2.55 10.03 -16.62
N LYS A 130 -1.94 10.80 -17.51
CA LYS A 130 -0.49 10.86 -17.70
C LYS A 130 -0.08 12.30 -17.98
N PRO A 131 0.94 12.86 -17.30
CA PRO A 131 1.46 14.18 -17.62
C PRO A 131 2.03 14.23 -19.04
N LYS A 132 1.69 15.25 -19.83
CA LYS A 132 2.22 15.44 -21.20
C LYS A 132 3.69 15.86 -21.23
N LYS A 133 4.18 16.50 -20.19
CA LYS A 133 5.58 16.93 -20.07
C LYS A 133 6.33 16.05 -19.08
N HIS A 134 7.49 15.57 -19.46
CA HIS A 134 8.37 14.69 -18.65
C HIS A 134 8.87 15.28 -17.31
N LYS A 135 8.39 16.43 -16.87
CA LYS A 135 8.86 17.14 -15.67
C LYS A 135 7.79 17.36 -14.61
N GLY A 136 6.95 16.38 -14.36
CA GLY A 136 5.99 16.53 -13.28
C GLY A 136 5.14 15.29 -13.11
N ILE A 137 5.56 14.41 -12.22
CA ILE A 137 4.68 13.38 -11.72
C ILE A 137 3.66 14.08 -10.83
N ALA A 138 2.37 13.89 -11.08
CA ALA A 138 1.32 14.39 -10.18
C ALA A 138 1.36 13.56 -8.89
N HIS A 139 2.22 13.94 -7.96
CA HIS A 139 2.35 13.30 -6.64
C HIS A 139 1.20 13.62 -5.69
N THR A 140 0.18 14.28 -6.17
CA THR A 140 -0.92 14.77 -5.33
C THR A 140 -1.81 13.62 -4.89
N LYS A 141 -1.98 13.46 -3.61
CA LYS A 141 -2.97 12.55 -3.01
C LYS A 141 -3.99 13.40 -2.31
N THR A 142 -5.12 13.48 -2.93
CA THR A 142 -6.24 14.29 -2.45
C THR A 142 -7.53 13.53 -2.64
N GLY A 143 -8.51 13.86 -1.84
CA GLY A 143 -9.83 13.34 -2.03
C GLY A 143 -10.86 14.04 -1.16
N GLN A 144 -12.11 13.67 -1.38
CA GLN A 144 -13.24 14.23 -0.66
C GLN A 144 -14.25 13.12 -0.36
N PHE A 145 -14.58 12.96 0.91
CA PHE A 145 -15.78 12.27 1.35
C PHE A 145 -16.94 13.24 1.39
N ARG A 146 -18.10 12.81 0.93
CA ARG A 146 -19.31 13.62 0.96
C ARG A 146 -20.49 12.79 1.43
N ASP A 147 -21.32 13.39 2.26
CA ASP A 147 -22.70 13.00 2.50
C ASP A 147 -23.64 14.11 2.00
N ASP A 148 -24.91 14.08 2.40
CA ASP A 148 -25.91 15.05 1.94
C ASP A 148 -25.57 16.49 2.40
N ASP A 149 -24.94 16.65 3.56
CA ASP A 149 -24.76 17.93 4.24
C ASP A 149 -23.30 18.38 4.33
N THR A 150 -22.34 17.44 4.33
CA THR A 150 -20.96 17.71 4.73
C THR A 150 -19.95 17.21 3.70
N ILE A 151 -18.87 17.97 3.53
CA ILE A 151 -17.69 17.57 2.77
C ILE A 151 -16.51 17.52 3.74
N THR A 152 -15.80 16.40 3.75
CA THR A 152 -14.50 16.26 4.38
C THR A 152 -13.47 16.01 3.29
N SER A 153 -12.64 17.01 3.02
CA SER A 153 -11.55 16.89 2.06
C SER A 153 -10.24 16.59 2.75
N PHE A 154 -9.32 15.96 2.04
CA PHE A 154 -8.00 15.67 2.57
C PHE A 154 -6.90 15.92 1.54
N THR A 155 -5.71 16.20 2.05
CA THR A 155 -4.48 16.28 1.29
C THR A 155 -3.40 15.52 2.06
N GLY A 156 -2.72 14.61 1.37
CA GLY A 156 -1.57 13.89 1.91
C GLY A 156 -0.29 14.28 1.18
N SER A 157 0.81 14.39 1.91
CA SER A 157 2.11 14.80 1.35
C SER A 157 2.84 13.66 0.66
N ALA A 158 2.49 12.42 0.98
CA ALA A 158 3.34 11.31 0.67
C ALA A 158 2.69 10.22 -0.15
N ASN A 159 3.55 9.43 -0.77
CA ASN A 159 3.16 8.14 -1.27
C ASN A 159 2.65 7.32 -0.10
N PHE A 160 1.41 6.82 -0.16
CA PHE A 160 0.94 5.79 0.76
C PHE A 160 1.81 4.54 0.57
N THR A 161 3.10 4.65 0.90
CA THR A 161 4.03 3.53 0.88
C THR A 161 4.05 2.91 2.26
N ILE A 162 4.39 1.62 2.34
CA ILE A 162 4.58 0.92 3.61
C ILE A 162 5.60 1.69 4.48
N ASN A 163 6.67 2.19 3.87
CA ASN A 163 7.66 3.02 4.56
C ASN A 163 7.10 4.38 5.01
N GLY A 164 6.20 4.97 4.24
CA GLY A 164 5.55 6.24 4.59
C GLY A 164 4.58 6.10 5.75
N LEU A 165 3.77 5.06 5.74
CA LEU A 165 2.80 4.80 6.82
C LEU A 165 3.43 4.27 8.11
N LEU A 166 4.65 3.71 8.06
CA LEU A 166 5.32 3.09 9.21
C LEU A 166 6.56 3.83 9.69
N TYR A 167 7.34 4.45 8.80
CA TYR A 167 8.66 5.00 9.11
C TYR A 167 8.83 6.48 8.79
N ASN A 168 8.06 7.02 7.84
CA ASN A 168 8.06 8.45 7.55
C ASN A 168 6.86 9.11 8.25
N ILE A 169 7.05 10.32 8.75
CA ILE A 169 6.00 11.16 9.32
C ILE A 169 5.14 11.67 8.15
N GLU A 170 4.30 10.78 7.60
CA GLU A 170 3.36 11.13 6.54
C GLU A 170 2.03 11.53 7.17
N GLU A 171 1.75 12.79 7.10
CA GLU A 171 0.59 13.40 7.70
C GLU A 171 -0.52 13.56 6.65
N ILE A 172 -1.75 13.21 7.03
CA ILE A 172 -2.95 13.60 6.29
C ILE A 172 -3.54 14.83 6.95
N LYS A 173 -3.74 15.89 6.18
CA LYS A 173 -4.48 17.08 6.61
C LYS A 173 -5.88 17.08 6.04
N ILE A 174 -6.84 17.40 6.88
CA ILE A 174 -8.24 17.48 6.49
C ILE A 174 -8.79 18.89 6.60
N ASP A 175 -9.71 19.20 5.70
CA ASP A 175 -10.55 20.40 5.71
C ASP A 175 -12.03 19.97 5.71
N ARG A 176 -12.84 20.60 6.53
CA ARG A 176 -14.26 20.27 6.66
C ARG A 176 -15.14 21.43 6.24
N SER A 177 -16.23 21.14 5.53
CA SER A 177 -17.16 22.16 5.03
C SER A 177 -18.02 22.82 6.11
N ASP A 178 -18.11 22.23 7.29
CA ASP A 178 -18.77 22.82 8.46
C ASP A 178 -17.84 23.72 9.30
N SER A 179 -16.58 23.89 8.89
CA SER A 179 -15.69 24.88 9.48
C SER A 179 -16.14 26.31 9.13
N PRO A 180 -16.15 27.24 10.08
CA PRO A 180 -16.46 28.65 9.83
C PRO A 180 -15.31 29.40 9.13
N ASP A 181 -14.13 28.80 8.97
CA ASP A 181 -12.96 29.44 8.39
C ASP A 181 -13.07 29.54 6.86
N GLU A 182 -13.04 30.78 6.36
CA GLU A 182 -13.17 31.08 4.93
C GLU A 182 -12.01 30.47 4.10
N MET A 183 -10.82 30.40 4.65
CA MET A 183 -9.66 29.81 3.97
C MET A 183 -9.85 28.31 3.76
N THR A 184 -10.38 27.60 4.75
CA THR A 184 -10.79 26.20 4.67
C THR A 184 -11.84 25.97 3.59
N GLN A 185 -12.89 26.81 3.56
CA GLN A 185 -13.91 26.73 2.52
C GLN A 185 -13.33 26.91 1.10
N ASN A 186 -12.40 27.85 0.95
CA ASN A 186 -11.77 28.13 -0.34
C ASN A 186 -10.83 26.98 -0.77
N ARG A 187 -10.13 26.32 0.16
CA ARG A 187 -9.32 25.13 -0.14
C ARG A 187 -10.20 23.98 -0.66
N ILE A 188 -11.30 23.67 0.01
CA ILE A 188 -12.26 22.65 -0.42
C ILE A 188 -12.79 22.92 -1.82
N LYS A 189 -13.23 24.16 -2.09
CA LYS A 189 -13.73 24.57 -3.41
C LYS A 189 -12.67 24.46 -4.49
N SER A 190 -11.44 24.92 -4.22
CA SER A 190 -10.33 24.84 -5.16
C SER A 190 -9.94 23.41 -5.49
N GLN A 191 -9.88 22.55 -4.48
CA GLN A 191 -9.58 21.13 -4.67
C GLN A 191 -10.64 20.46 -5.53
N ARG A 192 -11.93 20.70 -5.23
CA ARG A 192 -13.04 20.19 -6.02
C ARG A 192 -12.98 20.66 -7.47
N ALA A 193 -12.75 21.96 -7.69
CA ALA A 193 -12.67 22.52 -9.05
C ALA A 193 -11.56 21.87 -9.88
N LYS A 194 -10.38 21.61 -9.30
CA LYS A 194 -9.29 20.90 -9.97
C LYS A 194 -9.67 19.45 -10.29
N PHE A 195 -10.32 18.76 -9.37
CA PHE A 195 -10.79 17.40 -9.59
C PHE A 195 -11.80 17.33 -10.73
N GLU A 196 -12.78 18.26 -10.78
CA GLU A 196 -13.76 18.35 -11.87
C GLU A 196 -13.12 18.65 -13.22
N LEU A 197 -12.10 19.52 -13.31
CA LEU A 197 -11.38 19.75 -14.55
C LEU A 197 -10.77 18.46 -15.13
N ILE A 198 -10.21 17.61 -14.27
CA ILE A 198 -9.63 16.34 -14.71
C ILE A 198 -10.75 15.35 -15.09
N MET A 199 -11.80 15.21 -14.27
CA MET A 199 -12.91 14.29 -14.55
C MET A 199 -13.61 14.63 -15.88
N ASN A 200 -13.72 15.91 -16.22
CA ASN A 200 -14.32 16.41 -17.46
C ASN A 200 -13.33 16.51 -18.64
N GLU A 201 -12.10 16.02 -18.48
CA GLU A 201 -11.04 16.03 -19.52
C GLU A 201 -10.69 17.45 -20.02
N GLN A 202 -10.77 18.45 -19.15
CA GLN A 202 -10.51 19.84 -19.46
C GLN A 202 -9.12 20.33 -19.08
N GLU A 203 -8.31 19.46 -18.40
CA GLU A 203 -6.94 19.80 -18.05
C GLU A 203 -6.00 19.60 -19.24
N SER A 204 -5.36 20.67 -19.70
CA SER A 204 -4.58 20.69 -20.94
C SER A 204 -3.24 19.97 -20.86
N ASP A 205 -2.64 19.95 -19.70
CA ASP A 205 -1.27 19.45 -19.47
C ASP A 205 -1.22 17.92 -19.20
N ILE A 206 -2.35 17.24 -19.26
CA ILE A 206 -2.46 15.79 -19.09
C ILE A 206 -3.02 15.10 -20.34
N GLU A 207 -2.60 13.86 -20.50
CA GLU A 207 -3.13 12.89 -21.46
C GLU A 207 -4.09 11.95 -20.71
N TYR A 208 -5.25 11.68 -21.30
CA TYR A 208 -6.26 10.79 -20.74
C TYR A 208 -6.18 9.44 -21.43
N LEU A 209 -6.13 8.38 -20.66
CA LEU A 209 -6.02 7.02 -21.12
C LEU A 209 -7.31 6.24 -20.81
N SER A 210 -7.62 5.25 -21.63
CA SER A 210 -8.80 4.43 -21.41
C SER A 210 -8.65 3.55 -20.18
N PRO A 211 -9.60 3.55 -19.24
CA PRO A 211 -9.60 2.65 -18.07
C PRO A 211 -10.04 1.22 -18.42
N SER A 212 -10.52 0.95 -19.63
CA SER A 212 -11.21 -0.30 -20.00
C SER A 212 -10.36 -1.56 -19.77
N GLN A 213 -9.06 -1.50 -19.96
CA GLN A 213 -8.18 -2.65 -19.69
C GLN A 213 -8.15 -2.99 -18.21
N LEU A 214 -7.99 -1.99 -17.34
CA LEU A 214 -8.00 -2.17 -15.89
C LEU A 214 -9.38 -2.66 -15.41
N GLU A 215 -10.46 -2.01 -15.88
CA GLU A 215 -11.83 -2.38 -15.52
C GLU A 215 -12.15 -3.83 -15.92
N THR A 216 -11.75 -4.24 -17.12
CA THR A 216 -11.94 -5.62 -17.60
C THR A 216 -11.12 -6.60 -16.79
N ALA A 217 -9.85 -6.31 -16.51
CA ALA A 217 -8.96 -7.17 -15.75
C ALA A 217 -9.45 -7.37 -14.30
N VAL A 218 -9.84 -6.27 -13.63
CA VAL A 218 -10.39 -6.33 -12.27
C VAL A 218 -11.72 -7.08 -12.25
N SER A 219 -12.64 -6.77 -13.15
CA SER A 219 -13.95 -7.42 -13.22
C SER A 219 -13.83 -8.92 -13.51
N SER A 220 -12.97 -9.33 -14.44
CA SER A 220 -12.78 -10.76 -14.77
C SER A 220 -12.24 -11.58 -13.61
N CYS A 221 -11.41 -10.97 -12.76
CA CYS A 221 -10.82 -11.65 -11.60
C CYS A 221 -11.78 -11.83 -10.42
N TYR A 222 -12.87 -11.06 -10.35
CA TYR A 222 -13.77 -10.98 -9.17
C TYR A 222 -15.26 -10.96 -9.57
N GLN A 223 -15.64 -11.71 -10.63
CA GLN A 223 -16.98 -11.67 -11.25
C GLN A 223 -18.14 -11.99 -10.30
N ASP A 224 -17.92 -12.91 -9.36
CA ASP A 224 -18.98 -13.46 -8.51
C ASP A 224 -19.03 -12.85 -7.10
N THR A 225 -18.40 -11.67 -6.91
CA THR A 225 -18.37 -11.02 -5.60
C THR A 225 -19.74 -10.47 -5.21
N THR A 226 -20.24 -10.86 -4.05
CA THR A 226 -21.49 -10.36 -3.48
C THR A 226 -21.24 -9.32 -2.39
N ILE A 227 -22.24 -8.48 -2.11
CA ILE A 227 -22.13 -7.45 -1.04
C ILE A 227 -22.00 -8.10 0.34
N GLU A 228 -22.66 -9.23 0.56
CA GLU A 228 -22.60 -9.99 1.81
C GLU A 228 -21.19 -10.50 2.07
N GLU A 229 -20.54 -11.07 1.05
CA GLU A 229 -19.13 -11.51 1.16
C GLU A 229 -18.19 -10.35 1.46
N LEU A 230 -18.37 -9.20 0.81
CA LEU A 230 -17.57 -8.02 1.08
C LEU A 230 -17.70 -7.54 2.52
N LEU A 231 -18.93 -7.50 3.05
CA LEU A 231 -19.21 -7.11 4.44
C LEU A 231 -18.65 -8.11 5.46
N ASP A 232 -18.68 -9.40 5.15
CA ASP A 232 -18.15 -10.43 6.05
C ASP A 232 -16.63 -10.40 6.11
N VAL A 233 -15.96 -10.15 4.98
CA VAL A 233 -14.50 -9.93 4.96
C VAL A 233 -14.14 -8.65 5.73
N GLU A 234 -14.86 -7.55 5.53
CA GLU A 234 -14.62 -6.29 6.27
C GLU A 234 -14.75 -6.50 7.78
N LYS A 235 -15.78 -7.20 8.25
CA LYS A 235 -15.93 -7.56 9.68
C LYS A 235 -14.74 -8.37 10.21
N LYS A 236 -14.21 -9.29 9.40
CA LYS A 236 -13.01 -10.06 9.74
C LYS A 236 -11.79 -9.16 9.89
N LEU A 237 -11.57 -8.26 8.94
CA LEU A 237 -10.46 -7.29 8.98
C LEU A 237 -10.57 -6.34 10.18
N ASP A 238 -11.79 -5.84 10.47
CA ASP A 238 -12.05 -5.02 11.67
C ASP A 238 -11.72 -5.76 12.98
N ARG A 239 -12.06 -7.05 13.09
CA ARG A 239 -11.69 -7.87 14.27
C ARG A 239 -10.18 -8.00 14.42
N ILE A 240 -9.49 -8.36 13.35
CA ILE A 240 -8.02 -8.46 13.34
C ILE A 240 -7.40 -7.15 13.83
N ARG A 241 -7.90 -6.00 13.35
CA ARG A 241 -7.43 -4.68 13.79
C ARG A 241 -7.70 -4.42 15.28
N GLN A 242 -8.89 -4.76 15.77
CA GLN A 242 -9.23 -4.58 17.19
C GLN A 242 -8.37 -5.46 18.11
N GLU A 243 -8.15 -6.71 17.73
CA GLU A 243 -7.26 -7.63 18.45
C GLU A 243 -5.83 -7.10 18.50
N ARG A 244 -5.33 -6.58 17.38
CA ARG A 244 -4.02 -5.92 17.30
C ARG A 244 -3.93 -4.70 18.23
N LYS A 245 -4.95 -3.83 18.26
CA LYS A 245 -5.00 -2.68 19.17
C LYS A 245 -5.05 -3.12 20.64
N ALA A 246 -5.82 -4.15 20.98
CA ALA A 246 -5.93 -4.67 22.32
C ALA A 246 -4.60 -5.28 22.80
N GLN A 247 -3.88 -6.01 21.94
CA GLN A 247 -2.55 -6.55 22.25
C GLN A 247 -1.52 -5.43 22.48
N LYS A 248 -1.53 -4.36 21.68
CA LYS A 248 -0.70 -3.18 21.89
C LYS A 248 -0.97 -2.50 23.25
N ALA A 249 -2.23 -2.34 23.60
CA ALA A 249 -2.61 -1.75 24.89
C ALA A 249 -2.19 -2.61 26.09
N PHE A 250 -2.22 -3.95 25.98
CA PHE A 250 -1.83 -4.87 27.04
C PHE A 250 -0.31 -4.94 27.26
N MET A 251 0.49 -4.74 26.21
CA MET A 251 1.96 -4.82 26.29
C MET A 251 2.64 -3.52 26.75
N GLY A 252 1.89 -2.48 27.14
CA GLY A 252 2.45 -1.22 27.65
C GLY A 252 3.19 -0.42 26.58
N GLY A 253 2.62 0.67 26.19
CA GLY A 253 2.79 1.52 24.99
C GLY A 253 4.18 1.86 24.44
N ASP A 254 5.30 1.39 25.00
CA ASP A 254 6.64 1.82 24.55
C ASP A 254 7.47 0.76 23.81
N MET A 255 7.02 -0.49 23.70
CA MET A 255 7.80 -1.55 23.05
C MET A 255 7.15 -2.20 21.83
N VAL A 256 5.97 -1.79 21.40
CA VAL A 256 5.26 -2.45 20.29
C VAL A 256 5.07 -1.46 19.14
N ARG A 257 6.17 -0.84 18.70
CA ARG A 257 6.09 -0.04 17.50
C ARG A 257 5.96 -0.86 16.22
N ASP A 258 6.23 -2.17 16.19
CA ASP A 258 6.48 -2.78 14.89
C ASP A 258 6.20 -4.27 14.71
N ASP A 259 5.63 -5.01 15.66
CA ASP A 259 5.67 -6.48 15.55
C ASP A 259 4.75 -7.09 14.47
N ILE A 260 3.76 -6.38 13.95
CA ILE A 260 2.76 -6.98 13.04
C ILE A 260 2.97 -6.59 11.58
N CYS A 261 3.40 -5.38 11.31
CA CYS A 261 3.97 -5.06 10.00
C CYS A 261 5.38 -5.63 9.83
N LEU A 262 6.10 -5.84 10.94
CA LEU A 262 7.41 -6.47 10.95
C LEU A 262 7.35 -7.96 10.59
N GLU A 263 6.28 -8.70 10.91
CA GLU A 263 6.16 -10.09 10.46
C GLU A 263 5.90 -10.22 8.96
N GLU A 264 5.19 -9.29 8.34
CA GLU A 264 5.00 -9.28 6.88
C GLU A 264 6.17 -8.66 6.11
N ILE A 265 6.87 -7.70 6.71
CA ILE A 265 8.00 -6.97 6.10
C ILE A 265 9.34 -7.50 6.63
N SER A 266 9.36 -8.14 7.81
CA SER A 266 10.60 -8.68 8.36
C SER A 266 11.17 -9.79 7.49
N PRO A 267 12.49 -9.86 7.43
CA PRO A 267 13.17 -10.97 6.81
C PRO A 267 12.66 -12.29 7.35
N ARG A 268 12.19 -13.16 6.47
CA ARG A 268 11.65 -14.49 6.78
C ARG A 268 12.10 -15.53 5.77
N PHE A 269 12.04 -16.78 6.17
CA PHE A 269 12.33 -17.87 5.24
C PHE A 269 11.20 -17.98 4.19
N PRO A 270 11.52 -18.05 2.89
CA PRO A 270 10.52 -17.89 1.82
C PRO A 270 9.57 -19.09 1.65
N TYR A 271 9.87 -20.23 2.27
CA TYR A 271 9.06 -21.43 2.14
C TYR A 271 8.47 -21.85 3.49
N PRO A 272 7.15 -22.17 3.55
CA PRO A 272 6.47 -22.58 4.79
C PRO A 272 7.08 -23.83 5.46
N SER A 273 7.71 -24.69 4.67
CA SER A 273 8.41 -25.88 5.17
C SER A 273 9.71 -25.60 5.93
N GLY A 274 10.16 -24.34 5.94
CA GLY A 274 11.45 -23.96 6.51
C GLY A 274 12.65 -24.51 5.73
N PRO A 275 13.88 -24.27 6.26
CA PRO A 275 15.10 -24.81 5.66
C PRO A 275 15.12 -26.34 5.73
N ARG A 276 15.66 -26.97 4.70
CA ARG A 276 15.88 -28.43 4.68
C ARG A 276 16.93 -28.83 5.69
N GLU A 277 16.91 -30.06 6.16
CA GLU A 277 17.81 -30.58 7.19
C GLU A 277 19.29 -30.31 6.90
N TYR A 278 19.75 -30.56 5.68
CA TYR A 278 21.13 -30.26 5.30
C TYR A 278 21.46 -28.75 5.26
N GLN A 279 20.48 -27.88 5.00
CA GLN A 279 20.65 -26.42 5.06
C GLN A 279 20.74 -25.94 6.52
N GLN A 280 19.94 -26.55 7.39
CA GLN A 280 20.03 -26.31 8.83
C GLN A 280 21.38 -26.78 9.39
N GLN A 281 21.84 -27.96 8.98
CA GLN A 281 23.16 -28.48 9.38
C GLN A 281 24.31 -27.56 8.89
N ALA A 282 24.19 -27.04 7.67
CA ALA A 282 25.17 -26.09 7.12
C ALA A 282 25.22 -24.78 7.92
N PHE A 283 24.05 -24.27 8.33
CA PHE A 283 23.95 -23.10 9.19
C PHE A 283 24.61 -23.36 10.57
N GLU A 284 24.30 -24.47 11.24
CA GLU A 284 24.90 -24.79 12.55
C GLU A 284 26.42 -24.94 12.46
N ASN A 285 26.95 -25.60 11.43
CA ASN A 285 28.37 -25.69 11.19
C ASN A 285 29.03 -24.32 11.01
N TRP A 286 28.43 -23.44 10.21
CA TRP A 286 28.91 -22.07 10.02
C TRP A 286 28.87 -21.25 11.30
N LYS A 287 27.80 -21.34 12.08
CA LYS A 287 27.61 -20.69 13.38
C LYS A 287 28.68 -21.14 14.37
N ASN A 288 28.91 -22.44 14.50
CA ASN A 288 29.87 -23.03 15.41
C ASN A 288 31.33 -22.69 15.02
N ASN A 289 31.57 -22.43 13.72
CA ASN A 289 32.86 -22.02 13.21
C ASN A 289 33.03 -20.48 13.18
N LYS A 290 32.49 -19.77 14.17
CA LYS A 290 32.57 -18.31 14.31
C LYS A 290 32.06 -17.53 13.09
N GLN A 291 31.04 -18.04 12.44
CA GLN A 291 30.42 -17.45 11.24
C GLN A 291 31.38 -17.37 10.04
N LYS A 292 32.29 -18.33 9.94
CA LYS A 292 33.23 -18.48 8.81
C LYS A 292 33.11 -19.87 8.22
N GLY A 293 33.18 -19.99 6.91
CA GLY A 293 33.14 -21.29 6.25
C GLY A 293 32.90 -21.22 4.75
N LEU A 294 32.94 -22.37 4.12
CA LEU A 294 32.64 -22.60 2.71
C LEU A 294 31.46 -23.57 2.61
N PHE A 295 30.39 -23.17 1.95
CA PHE A 295 29.28 -24.07 1.62
C PHE A 295 29.60 -24.85 0.35
N ALA A 296 30.26 -25.99 0.50
CA ALA A 296 30.56 -26.93 -0.60
C ALA A 296 29.31 -27.76 -0.92
N MET A 297 28.38 -27.17 -1.67
CA MET A 297 27.08 -27.75 -2.03
C MET A 297 26.97 -27.90 -3.56
N ALA A 298 26.31 -28.96 -4.03
CA ALA A 298 26.06 -29.19 -5.44
C ALA A 298 25.19 -28.08 -6.08
N THR A 299 25.24 -27.96 -7.41
CA THR A 299 24.38 -27.02 -8.13
C THR A 299 22.91 -27.41 -7.96
N GLY A 300 22.05 -26.42 -7.75
CA GLY A 300 20.61 -26.66 -7.55
C GLY A 300 20.19 -27.05 -6.12
N THR A 301 21.11 -27.23 -5.17
CA THR A 301 20.79 -27.60 -3.78
C THR A 301 20.45 -26.40 -2.89
N GLY A 302 20.36 -25.17 -3.45
CA GLY A 302 19.95 -23.98 -2.70
C GLY A 302 21.06 -23.31 -1.90
N LYS A 303 22.29 -23.24 -2.43
CA LYS A 303 23.42 -22.49 -1.82
C LYS A 303 23.04 -21.07 -1.43
N THR A 304 22.40 -20.35 -2.34
CA THR A 304 21.93 -18.98 -2.12
C THR A 304 20.96 -18.91 -0.95
N ILE A 305 19.97 -19.80 -0.93
CA ILE A 305 18.97 -19.91 0.16
C ILE A 305 19.66 -20.21 1.49
N THR A 306 20.64 -21.12 1.52
CA THR A 306 21.40 -21.44 2.73
C THR A 306 22.18 -20.22 3.25
N SER A 307 22.81 -19.47 2.35
CA SER A 307 23.57 -18.25 2.71
C SER A 307 22.65 -17.15 3.24
N LEU A 308 21.48 -16.93 2.60
CA LEU A 308 20.49 -15.95 3.06
C LEU A 308 19.82 -16.39 4.37
N ASN A 309 19.66 -17.71 4.61
CA ASN A 309 19.21 -18.20 5.89
C ASN A 309 20.19 -17.88 7.02
N CYS A 310 21.49 -17.88 6.76
CA CYS A 310 22.48 -17.43 7.76
C CYS A 310 22.29 -15.94 8.11
N LEU A 311 22.02 -15.09 7.11
CA LEU A 311 21.72 -13.68 7.34
C LEU A 311 20.40 -13.49 8.08
N LEU A 312 19.37 -14.27 7.76
CA LEU A 312 18.09 -14.29 8.47
C LEU A 312 18.27 -14.63 9.96
N GLU A 313 19.06 -15.63 10.27
CA GLU A 313 19.29 -16.03 11.67
C GLU A 313 20.11 -14.97 12.44
N ILE A 314 20.99 -14.24 11.77
CA ILE A 314 21.66 -13.05 12.34
C ILE A 314 20.61 -11.97 12.66
N TYR A 315 19.71 -11.69 11.71
CA TYR A 315 18.64 -10.73 11.90
C TYR A 315 17.74 -11.10 13.09
N LYS A 316 17.26 -12.33 13.16
CA LYS A 316 16.44 -12.82 14.28
C LYS A 316 17.09 -12.61 15.65
N ARG A 317 18.42 -12.73 15.71
CA ARG A 317 19.18 -12.55 16.94
C ARG A 317 19.42 -11.09 17.30
N ASN A 318 19.69 -10.23 16.31
CA ASN A 318 20.20 -8.88 16.52
C ASN A 318 19.16 -7.79 16.27
N GLY A 319 18.01 -8.11 15.60
CA GLY A 319 16.99 -7.14 15.19
C GLY A 319 17.37 -6.30 13.97
N TYR A 320 18.59 -6.46 13.44
CA TYR A 320 19.05 -5.77 12.22
C TYR A 320 20.00 -6.66 11.43
N TYR A 321 20.19 -6.33 10.16
CA TYR A 321 21.17 -6.97 9.28
C TYR A 321 21.95 -5.96 8.47
N LYS A 322 23.22 -6.33 8.18
CA LYS A 322 24.07 -5.59 7.25
C LYS A 322 25.02 -6.60 6.60
N ALA A 323 24.96 -6.72 5.28
CA ALA A 323 25.75 -7.69 4.55
C ALA A 323 26.24 -7.11 3.22
N ILE A 324 27.38 -7.59 2.75
CA ILE A 324 27.88 -7.33 1.41
C ILE A 324 27.97 -8.67 0.70
N ILE A 325 27.30 -8.79 -0.45
CA ILE A 325 27.30 -9.99 -1.28
C ILE A 325 28.13 -9.70 -2.53
N LEU A 326 29.22 -10.41 -2.69
CA LEU A 326 30.10 -10.28 -3.84
C LEU A 326 29.86 -11.42 -4.83
N VAL A 327 29.56 -11.06 -6.07
CA VAL A 327 29.28 -12.03 -7.15
C VAL A 327 30.08 -11.68 -8.40
N PRO A 328 30.51 -12.69 -9.20
CA PRO A 328 31.44 -12.48 -10.32
C PRO A 328 30.80 -11.89 -11.58
N THR A 329 29.47 -11.89 -11.71
CA THR A 329 28.78 -11.41 -12.93
C THR A 329 27.51 -10.61 -12.59
N ILE A 330 27.15 -9.66 -13.48
CA ILE A 330 25.93 -8.85 -13.35
C ILE A 330 24.65 -9.72 -13.33
N THR A 331 24.63 -10.80 -14.10
CA THR A 331 23.50 -11.75 -14.11
C THR A 331 23.27 -12.36 -12.72
N LEU A 332 24.34 -12.66 -12.00
CA LEU A 332 24.25 -13.17 -10.64
C LEU A 332 23.83 -12.11 -9.65
N VAL A 333 24.15 -10.82 -9.86
CA VAL A 333 23.62 -9.72 -9.03
C VAL A 333 22.10 -9.74 -9.04
N ASN A 334 21.49 -9.70 -10.23
CA ASN A 334 20.02 -9.72 -10.37
C ASN A 334 19.39 -10.98 -9.74
N GLN A 335 20.04 -12.14 -9.89
CA GLN A 335 19.55 -13.38 -9.27
C GLN A 335 19.61 -13.31 -7.73
N TRP A 336 20.69 -12.80 -7.16
CA TRP A 336 20.82 -12.66 -5.71
C TRP A 336 19.84 -11.63 -5.14
N GLU A 337 19.64 -10.53 -5.85
CA GLU A 337 18.65 -9.52 -5.50
C GLU A 337 17.24 -10.13 -5.42
N GLN A 338 16.82 -10.89 -6.44
CA GLN A 338 15.53 -11.60 -6.42
C GLN A 338 15.42 -12.59 -5.26
N GLU A 339 16.48 -13.33 -4.92
CA GLU A 339 16.45 -14.23 -3.78
C GLU A 339 16.42 -13.47 -2.44
N CYS A 340 17.08 -12.32 -2.32
CA CYS A 340 16.97 -11.45 -1.15
C CYS A 340 15.52 -10.97 -0.94
N HIS A 341 14.85 -10.54 -2.00
CA HIS A 341 13.46 -10.12 -1.93
C HIS A 341 12.52 -11.25 -1.49
N LYS A 342 12.74 -12.50 -1.91
CA LYS A 342 11.96 -13.65 -1.42
C LYS A 342 12.09 -13.86 0.09
N PHE A 343 13.23 -13.48 0.68
CA PHE A 343 13.44 -13.49 2.13
C PHE A 343 12.92 -12.22 2.82
N ASN A 344 12.32 -11.28 2.11
CA ASN A 344 11.98 -9.94 2.59
C ASN A 344 13.20 -9.14 3.11
N PHE A 345 14.39 -9.39 2.58
CA PHE A 345 15.50 -8.47 2.76
C PHE A 345 15.26 -7.26 1.86
N MET A 346 14.84 -6.17 2.48
CA MET A 346 14.64 -4.88 1.83
C MET A 346 15.95 -4.08 1.83
N ASN A 347 16.05 -3.03 1.03
CA ASN A 347 17.26 -2.19 0.91
C ASN A 347 18.48 -2.97 0.35
N VAL A 348 18.26 -3.78 -0.68
CA VAL A 348 19.33 -4.34 -1.51
C VAL A 348 19.79 -3.24 -2.47
N ILE A 349 21.07 -2.82 -2.38
CA ILE A 349 21.66 -1.74 -3.17
C ILE A 349 22.67 -2.32 -4.14
#